data_f544230b149fc390e8b968338dd35fea
#
_entry.id   f544230b149fc390e8b968338dd35fea
#
_cell.length_a   1.000
_cell.length_b   1.000
_cell.length_c   1.000
_cell.angle_alpha   90.00
_cell.angle_beta   90.00
_cell.angle_gamma   90.00
#
_symmetry.space_group_name_H-M   'P 1'
#
loop_
_entity.id
_entity.type
_entity.pdbx_description
1 polymer ?
#
loop_
_entity_poly.entity_id
_entity_poly.type
_entity_poly.pdbx_seq_one_letter_code
_entity_poly.pdbx_strand_id
1 'polypeptide(L)'
;MDAKVREPFSFSPSGEKVATGRMRGRPPGHQTPTVLVSRRRCDIPPRRYDTQHMRELVIGIDSGTQSTKALVVDAKNGRVLGEGAKAYGLIDGLPAGAKEQHPADWIDATESSIRAALRQAKATAAEVRAIGVSGQQHGFVPLDKKGQVIRPAKLWCDTSTADECDAIMAKLGGLKGAVKELGNAVLPGFTAGKILWLKKHEPKNFKRLATVLLPHDYLNYWLTGNAVMEYGDASGTALLNVRTRKWSKKTLKAIDAGLEAKLPKLISSDQSAGTLQASTAKRLGLSTGVVVSAGGGDNMMGAIGTGNTSPGVVTASFGTSGTIYACAGKPVVDPKGEIAAFCDSTNRWLPLLCTMNVTVATELIRRDFKWTHSQYESAARKAPVGSDGLMLLPYLEGERTPNVPDGTGVYFGVRAKTFTEKHFARATMEGVTMGMNYGLRRLKKLGIKPTQIRATGGGSQSKLWRQIMADVFNAQVVTLKVGEGAAYGAALQALWSLRNNQGDRVGIEEITNRFVRLNKRETTEPNAENVSIYQDVQDLQSKLSTSLRSSFQLHRKLINEDNCF
;
A
#
# COMPACT_ATOMS: atom_id res chain seq x y z
N MET A 1 -15.06 29.14 -32.48
CA MET A 1 -13.86 29.83 -33.02
C MET A 1 -12.68 28.92 -32.74
N ASP A 2 -12.35 28.24 -33.75
CA ASP A 2 -11.19 27.47 -34.18
C ASP A 2 -10.16 26.92 -33.18
N ALA A 3 -10.29 25.63 -33.01
CA ALA A 3 -9.24 24.75 -32.49
C ALA A 3 -8.38 24.23 -33.65
N LYS A 4 -7.10 24.50 -33.68
CA LYS A 4 -6.12 23.87 -34.58
C LYS A 4 -5.58 22.59 -33.97
N VAL A 5 -5.98 21.48 -34.57
CA VAL A 5 -5.40 20.14 -34.43
C VAL A 5 -4.02 20.13 -35.10
N ARG A 6 -3.00 19.56 -34.45
CA ARG A 6 -1.72 19.18 -35.08
C ARG A 6 -1.59 17.66 -35.04
N GLU A 7 -1.48 17.10 -36.26
CA GLU A 7 -1.24 15.68 -36.51
C GLU A 7 0.23 15.26 -36.23
N PRO A 8 0.50 13.95 -36.05
CA PRO A 8 1.83 13.45 -35.75
C PRO A 8 2.61 13.10 -37.03
N PHE A 9 3.92 13.29 -36.95
CA PHE A 9 4.88 12.94 -38.00
C PHE A 9 5.06 11.43 -38.13
N SER A 10 4.89 10.94 -39.37
CA SER A 10 5.27 9.60 -39.82
C SER A 10 6.68 9.62 -40.39
N PHE A 11 7.51 8.63 -40.05
CA PHE A 11 8.72 8.28 -40.78
C PHE A 11 8.56 6.94 -41.48
N SER A 12 8.71 6.96 -42.82
CA SER A 12 8.81 5.79 -43.69
C SER A 12 10.28 5.39 -43.90
N PRO A 13 10.55 4.09 -44.23
CA PRO A 13 11.90 3.59 -44.40
C PRO A 13 12.35 3.61 -45.87
N SER A 14 13.59 3.97 -46.12
CA SER A 14 14.35 3.71 -47.35
C SER A 14 15.31 2.53 -47.06
N GLY A 15 15.36 1.48 -47.74
CA GLY A 15 15.35 0.98 -49.08
C GLY A 15 16.74 1.04 -49.71
N GLU A 16 17.51 -0.07 -49.78
CA GLU A 16 18.51 -0.39 -50.81
C GLU A 16 19.10 -1.78 -50.55
N LYS A 17 18.81 -2.65 -51.42
CA LYS A 17 19.35 -3.14 -52.72
C LYS A 17 20.41 -4.24 -52.56
N VAL A 18 19.98 -5.36 -53.02
CA VAL A 18 20.67 -6.63 -53.30
C VAL A 18 21.69 -6.44 -54.43
N ALA A 19 22.84 -7.10 -54.35
CA ALA A 19 23.65 -7.45 -55.50
C ALA A 19 24.10 -8.90 -55.42
N THR A 20 23.58 -9.65 -56.36
CA THR A 20 23.95 -11.02 -56.72
C THR A 20 25.22 -11.07 -57.57
N GLY A 21 26.13 -12.05 -57.31
CA GLY A 21 27.26 -12.34 -58.18
C GLY A 21 27.71 -13.81 -58.04
N ARG A 22 27.31 -14.63 -58.96
CA ARG A 22 27.82 -16.02 -59.22
C ARG A 22 29.14 -15.95 -59.92
N MET A 23 30.10 -16.87 -59.63
CA MET A 23 30.66 -17.88 -60.56
C MET A 23 31.78 -18.73 -59.97
N ARG A 24 31.57 -19.98 -60.01
CA ARG A 24 32.29 -21.18 -60.54
C ARG A 24 33.84 -21.17 -60.60
N GLY A 25 34.42 -22.32 -60.15
CA GLY A 25 35.66 -22.88 -60.68
C GLY A 25 36.36 -23.84 -59.73
N ARG A 26 36.35 -25.14 -59.98
CA ARG A 26 37.23 -26.21 -59.48
C ARG A 26 38.12 -26.65 -60.65
N PRO A 27 39.13 -27.57 -60.42
CA PRO A 27 40.20 -27.85 -59.45
C PRO A 27 41.60 -27.85 -60.14
N PRO A 28 42.70 -28.57 -59.84
CA PRO A 28 43.01 -29.62 -58.84
C PRO A 28 44.42 -29.54 -58.16
N GLY A 29 44.61 -30.33 -57.13
CA GLY A 29 45.82 -31.15 -56.93
C GLY A 29 46.98 -30.65 -56.10
N HIS A 30 47.31 -31.40 -55.13
CA HIS A 30 48.59 -31.89 -54.61
C HIS A 30 49.02 -31.57 -53.19
N GLN A 31 49.23 -32.64 -52.49
CA GLN A 31 50.30 -32.93 -51.50
C GLN A 31 50.22 -32.34 -50.09
N THR A 32 49.93 -33.26 -49.16
CA THR A 32 50.14 -33.17 -47.72
C THR A 32 51.60 -32.99 -47.32
N PRO A 33 51.88 -32.18 -46.31
CA PRO A 33 52.91 -32.50 -45.33
C PRO A 33 52.29 -32.62 -43.93
N THR A 34 52.59 -33.73 -43.28
CA THR A 34 52.31 -34.07 -41.90
C THR A 34 53.04 -33.09 -40.97
N VAL A 35 52.27 -32.19 -40.29
CA VAL A 35 52.81 -31.36 -39.22
C VAL A 35 52.33 -31.92 -37.89
N LEU A 36 53.27 -32.43 -37.11
CA LEU A 36 53.10 -32.77 -35.70
C LEU A 36 52.68 -31.55 -34.92
N VAL A 37 51.37 -31.41 -34.60
CA VAL A 37 50.88 -30.38 -33.66
C VAL A 37 50.98 -30.94 -32.25
N SER A 38 52.01 -30.51 -31.52
CA SER A 38 52.07 -30.71 -30.08
C SER A 38 50.89 -30.01 -29.40
N ARG A 39 49.95 -30.78 -28.89
CA ARG A 39 48.85 -30.28 -28.04
C ARG A 39 49.44 -29.81 -26.72
N ARG A 40 49.78 -28.51 -26.62
CA ARG A 40 49.90 -27.85 -25.32
C ARG A 40 48.45 -27.70 -24.80
N ARG A 41 48.09 -28.48 -23.80
CA ARG A 41 46.92 -28.17 -22.96
C ARG A 41 47.17 -26.82 -22.28
N CYS A 42 46.47 -25.79 -22.67
CA CYS A 42 46.29 -24.61 -21.84
C CYS A 42 45.35 -25.01 -20.69
N ASP A 43 45.91 -25.42 -19.58
CA ASP A 43 45.20 -25.51 -18.32
C ASP A 43 44.94 -24.08 -17.85
N ILE A 44 43.79 -23.50 -18.27
CA ILE A 44 43.23 -22.32 -17.65
C ILE A 44 42.68 -22.80 -16.32
N PRO A 45 43.26 -22.40 -15.17
CA PRO A 45 42.68 -22.81 -13.88
C PRO A 45 41.26 -22.27 -13.80
N PRO A 46 40.30 -23.04 -13.24
CA PRO A 46 38.98 -22.52 -13.03
C PRO A 46 39.07 -21.26 -12.19
N ARG A 47 38.54 -20.14 -12.70
CA ARG A 47 38.44 -18.91 -11.91
C ARG A 47 37.71 -19.28 -10.62
N ARG A 48 38.44 -19.36 -9.52
CA ARG A 48 37.83 -19.39 -8.18
C ARG A 48 37.09 -18.07 -8.07
N TYR A 49 35.78 -18.13 -8.18
CA TYR A 49 34.92 -17.01 -7.79
C TYR A 49 35.18 -16.79 -6.29
N ASP A 50 35.80 -15.66 -5.98
CA ASP A 50 36.05 -15.23 -4.62
C ASP A 50 34.67 -14.94 -3.96
N THR A 51 34.13 -15.94 -3.29
CA THR A 51 32.81 -15.88 -2.62
C THR A 51 32.84 -14.98 -1.37
N GLN A 52 33.99 -14.52 -0.96
CA GLN A 52 34.13 -13.68 0.25
C GLN A 52 33.72 -12.22 0.05
N HIS A 53 33.42 -11.75 -1.19
CA HIS A 53 33.10 -10.35 -1.48
C HIS A 53 31.76 -10.15 -2.22
N MET A 54 30.96 -11.19 -2.42
CA MET A 54 29.64 -11.00 -3.05
C MET A 54 28.69 -10.26 -2.12
N ARG A 55 28.06 -9.19 -2.62
CA ARG A 55 26.99 -8.49 -1.92
C ARG A 55 25.81 -9.44 -1.70
N GLU A 56 25.13 -9.31 -0.59
CA GLU A 56 23.86 -9.99 -0.34
C GLU A 56 22.74 -8.95 -0.50
N LEU A 57 21.89 -9.13 -1.49
CA LEU A 57 20.84 -8.19 -1.87
C LEU A 57 19.46 -8.80 -1.65
N VAL A 58 18.54 -7.95 -1.23
CA VAL A 58 17.12 -8.28 -1.15
C VAL A 58 16.32 -7.31 -2.00
N ILE A 59 15.20 -7.78 -2.55
CA ILE A 59 14.28 -6.96 -3.35
C ILE A 59 13.01 -6.76 -2.56
N GLY A 60 12.55 -5.51 -2.46
CA GLY A 60 11.23 -5.16 -1.97
C GLY A 60 10.37 -4.62 -3.10
N ILE A 61 9.17 -5.13 -3.22
CA ILE A 61 8.19 -4.75 -4.23
C ILE A 61 7.02 -4.10 -3.50
N ASP A 62 6.48 -3.02 -4.06
CA ASP A 62 5.21 -2.42 -3.65
C ASP A 62 4.30 -2.27 -4.86
N SER A 63 3.27 -3.10 -4.93
CA SER A 63 2.26 -3.10 -5.98
C SER A 63 1.00 -2.38 -5.49
N GLY A 64 1.00 -1.07 -5.65
CA GLY A 64 -0.12 -0.20 -5.26
C GLY A 64 -1.21 -0.11 -6.32
N THR A 65 -2.11 0.87 -6.18
CA THR A 65 -3.24 1.06 -7.11
C THR A 65 -2.83 1.73 -8.43
N GLN A 66 -1.79 2.54 -8.44
CA GLN A 66 -1.39 3.34 -9.61
C GLN A 66 -0.08 2.89 -10.25
N SER A 67 0.72 2.11 -9.55
CA SER A 67 2.04 1.67 -10.01
C SER A 67 2.57 0.52 -9.18
N THR A 68 3.53 -0.21 -9.74
CA THR A 68 4.42 -1.08 -8.97
C THR A 68 5.80 -0.43 -8.88
N LYS A 69 6.38 -0.42 -7.68
CA LYS A 69 7.76 -0.01 -7.41
C LYS A 69 8.58 -1.20 -6.90
N ALA A 70 9.84 -1.28 -7.28
CA ALA A 70 10.80 -2.24 -6.75
C ALA A 70 12.06 -1.54 -6.26
N LEU A 71 12.60 -2.00 -5.13
CA LEU A 71 13.86 -1.54 -4.54
C LEU A 71 14.83 -2.71 -4.44
N VAL A 72 16.10 -2.47 -4.76
CA VAL A 72 17.21 -3.38 -4.46
C VAL A 72 17.94 -2.83 -3.24
N VAL A 73 17.99 -3.62 -2.17
CA VAL A 73 18.50 -3.21 -0.86
C VAL A 73 19.68 -4.10 -0.46
N ASP A 74 20.76 -3.51 0.01
CA ASP A 74 21.93 -4.21 0.56
C ASP A 74 21.59 -4.76 1.94
N ALA A 75 21.59 -6.08 2.08
CA ALA A 75 21.26 -6.80 3.32
C ALA A 75 22.23 -6.52 4.49
N LYS A 76 23.45 -6.01 4.20
CA LYS A 76 24.47 -5.70 5.21
C LYS A 76 24.17 -4.39 5.94
N ASN A 77 23.68 -3.38 5.21
CA ASN A 77 23.61 -1.99 5.73
C ASN A 77 22.26 -1.30 5.48
N GLY A 78 21.30 -1.96 4.82
CA GLY A 78 19.97 -1.43 4.54
C GLY A 78 19.91 -0.32 3.48
N ARG A 79 21.00 -0.09 2.73
CA ARG A 79 21.02 0.95 1.69
C ARG A 79 20.24 0.51 0.46
N VAL A 80 19.40 1.40 -0.06
CA VAL A 80 18.81 1.26 -1.37
C VAL A 80 19.88 1.52 -2.43
N LEU A 81 20.14 0.54 -3.27
CA LEU A 81 21.16 0.57 -4.33
C LEU A 81 20.54 0.82 -5.70
N GLY A 82 19.27 0.54 -5.87
CA GLY A 82 18.55 0.75 -7.10
C GLY A 82 17.05 0.71 -6.89
N GLU A 83 16.35 1.44 -7.74
CA GLU A 83 14.89 1.50 -7.76
C GLU A 83 14.36 1.43 -9.19
N GLY A 84 13.13 0.99 -9.32
CA GLY A 84 12.40 0.98 -10.57
C GLY A 84 10.90 1.08 -10.30
N ALA A 85 10.18 1.72 -11.21
CA ALA A 85 8.74 1.84 -11.10
C ALA A 85 8.09 1.75 -12.48
N LYS A 86 6.84 1.22 -12.52
CA LYS A 86 5.99 1.21 -13.71
C LYS A 86 4.56 1.50 -13.31
N ALA A 87 3.97 2.51 -13.95
CA ALA A 87 2.58 2.90 -13.75
C ALA A 87 1.61 1.99 -14.54
N TYR A 88 0.37 1.90 -14.03
CA TYR A 88 -0.80 1.31 -14.68
C TYR A 88 -2.07 1.99 -14.16
N GLY A 89 -3.20 1.76 -14.81
CA GLY A 89 -4.48 2.42 -14.51
C GLY A 89 -5.55 1.48 -13.99
N LEU A 90 -6.70 2.07 -13.69
CA LEU A 90 -7.96 1.36 -13.51
C LEU A 90 -8.54 1.01 -14.89
N ILE A 91 -9.43 0.04 -14.94
CA ILE A 91 -10.24 -0.24 -16.12
C ILE A 91 -11.30 0.87 -16.24
N ASP A 92 -11.34 1.51 -17.40
CA ASP A 92 -12.30 2.58 -17.71
C ASP A 92 -13.68 2.02 -18.11
N GLY A 93 -14.70 2.86 -18.03
CA GLY A 93 -16.06 2.54 -18.51
C GLY A 93 -16.84 1.57 -17.60
N LEU A 94 -16.37 1.29 -16.40
CA LEU A 94 -17.09 0.46 -15.45
C LEU A 94 -18.28 1.21 -14.84
N PRO A 95 -19.34 0.51 -14.36
CA PRO A 95 -20.45 1.11 -13.64
C PRO A 95 -20.00 1.91 -12.41
N ALA A 96 -20.83 2.85 -11.98
CA ALA A 96 -20.57 3.67 -10.81
C ALA A 96 -20.22 2.81 -9.57
N GLY A 97 -19.18 3.22 -8.84
CA GLY A 97 -18.67 2.50 -7.67
C GLY A 97 -17.76 1.30 -7.99
N ALA A 98 -17.77 0.77 -9.21
CA ALA A 98 -16.88 -0.32 -9.60
C ALA A 98 -15.46 0.18 -9.89
N LYS A 99 -14.46 -0.50 -9.31
CA LYS A 99 -13.04 -0.20 -9.50
C LYS A 99 -12.27 -1.51 -9.65
N GLU A 100 -11.73 -1.75 -10.84
CA GLU A 100 -11.10 -3.01 -11.21
C GLU A 100 -9.78 -2.80 -11.95
N GLN A 101 -8.92 -3.82 -11.90
CA GLN A 101 -7.66 -3.89 -12.65
C GLN A 101 -7.41 -5.29 -13.19
N HIS A 102 -6.61 -5.39 -14.24
CA HIS A 102 -6.11 -6.67 -14.73
C HIS A 102 -4.89 -7.11 -13.91
N PRO A 103 -4.92 -8.27 -13.21
CA PRO A 103 -3.76 -8.75 -12.46
C PRO A 103 -2.51 -8.97 -13.32
N ALA A 104 -2.65 -9.15 -14.63
CA ALA A 104 -1.54 -9.21 -15.58
C ALA A 104 -0.69 -7.94 -15.60
N ASP A 105 -1.32 -6.77 -15.45
CA ASP A 105 -0.63 -5.48 -15.42
C ASP A 105 0.32 -5.37 -14.22
N TRP A 106 -0.07 -5.96 -13.08
CA TRP A 106 0.78 -6.02 -11.89
C TRP A 106 2.01 -6.88 -12.11
N ILE A 107 1.86 -8.03 -12.80
CA ILE A 107 2.99 -8.91 -13.17
C ILE A 107 3.97 -8.16 -14.08
N ASP A 108 3.46 -7.53 -15.15
CA ASP A 108 4.29 -6.81 -16.12
C ASP A 108 4.98 -5.60 -15.50
N ALA A 109 4.29 -4.90 -14.60
CA ALA A 109 4.86 -3.79 -13.86
C ALA A 109 5.92 -4.27 -12.86
N THR A 110 5.68 -5.39 -12.16
CA THR A 110 6.64 -5.99 -11.23
C THR A 110 7.91 -6.41 -11.96
N GLU A 111 7.80 -7.13 -13.08
CA GLU A 111 8.95 -7.53 -13.89
C GLU A 111 9.76 -6.33 -14.37
N SER A 112 9.07 -5.32 -14.93
CA SER A 112 9.71 -4.09 -15.43
C SER A 112 10.44 -3.35 -14.31
N SER A 113 9.81 -3.20 -13.14
CA SER A 113 10.36 -2.48 -11.99
C SER A 113 11.57 -3.21 -11.39
N ILE A 114 11.50 -4.54 -11.23
CA ILE A 114 12.63 -5.35 -10.76
C ILE A 114 13.83 -5.21 -11.72
N ARG A 115 13.60 -5.35 -13.03
CA ARG A 115 14.69 -5.24 -14.03
C ARG A 115 15.33 -3.85 -14.02
N ALA A 116 14.53 -2.79 -13.85
CA ALA A 116 15.06 -1.42 -13.73
C ALA A 116 15.91 -1.25 -12.47
N ALA A 117 15.40 -1.70 -11.32
CA ALA A 117 16.10 -1.63 -10.04
C ALA A 117 17.43 -2.42 -10.04
N LEU A 118 17.44 -3.63 -10.61
CA LEU A 118 18.66 -4.45 -10.75
C LEU A 118 19.71 -3.77 -11.63
N ARG A 119 19.30 -3.18 -12.77
CA ARG A 119 20.22 -2.42 -13.65
C ARG A 119 20.84 -1.23 -12.92
N GLN A 120 20.02 -0.44 -12.20
CA GLN A 120 20.51 0.72 -11.44
C GLN A 120 21.48 0.30 -10.33
N ALA A 121 21.16 -0.80 -9.61
CA ALA A 121 22.02 -1.37 -8.58
C ALA A 121 23.29 -2.04 -9.13
N LYS A 122 23.39 -2.24 -10.45
CA LYS A 122 24.42 -3.07 -11.10
C LYS A 122 24.52 -4.44 -10.41
N ALA A 123 23.37 -5.04 -10.12
CA ALA A 123 23.27 -6.28 -9.40
C ALA A 123 23.35 -7.48 -10.34
N THR A 124 24.00 -8.55 -9.89
CA THR A 124 24.03 -9.85 -10.57
C THR A 124 22.96 -10.78 -9.99
N ALA A 125 22.57 -11.79 -10.75
CA ALA A 125 21.59 -12.79 -10.30
C ALA A 125 22.02 -13.53 -9.02
N ALA A 126 23.32 -13.77 -8.86
CA ALA A 126 23.89 -14.50 -7.72
C ALA A 126 23.86 -13.69 -6.41
N GLU A 127 23.79 -12.37 -6.49
CA GLU A 127 23.74 -11.48 -5.33
C GLU A 127 22.35 -11.39 -4.71
N VAL A 128 21.28 -11.63 -5.50
CA VAL A 128 19.89 -11.54 -5.01
C VAL A 128 19.52 -12.80 -4.24
N ARG A 129 19.15 -12.66 -2.97
CA ARG A 129 18.90 -13.79 -2.07
C ARG A 129 17.43 -13.89 -1.65
N ALA A 130 16.70 -12.78 -1.59
CA ALA A 130 15.27 -12.81 -1.23
C ALA A 130 14.48 -11.69 -1.90
N ILE A 131 13.16 -11.92 -2.02
CA ILE A 131 12.16 -10.98 -2.53
C ILE A 131 11.03 -10.90 -1.53
N GLY A 132 10.53 -9.69 -1.24
CA GLY A 132 9.31 -9.45 -0.47
C GLY A 132 8.32 -8.63 -1.28
N VAL A 133 7.04 -8.90 -1.07
CA VAL A 133 5.94 -8.25 -1.78
C VAL A 133 5.03 -7.52 -0.82
N SER A 134 4.88 -6.22 -1.04
CA SER A 134 3.78 -5.39 -0.56
C SER A 134 2.74 -5.28 -1.67
N GLY A 135 1.47 -5.34 -1.35
CA GLY A 135 0.40 -5.12 -2.32
C GLY A 135 -0.78 -4.34 -1.76
N GLN A 136 -1.51 -3.66 -2.64
CA GLN A 136 -2.77 -3.02 -2.27
C GLN A 136 -3.71 -4.03 -1.60
N GLN A 137 -4.30 -3.64 -0.47
CA GLN A 137 -5.09 -4.54 0.38
C GLN A 137 -6.46 -4.89 -0.23
N HIS A 138 -7.08 -5.97 0.26
CA HIS A 138 -8.49 -6.32 0.07
C HIS A 138 -8.93 -6.62 -1.37
N GLY A 139 -8.06 -6.49 -2.37
CA GLY A 139 -8.38 -6.83 -3.75
C GLY A 139 -8.78 -8.29 -3.88
N PHE A 140 -9.71 -8.61 -4.77
CA PHE A 140 -10.17 -9.99 -5.01
C PHE A 140 -9.66 -10.50 -6.35
N VAL A 141 -8.74 -11.44 -6.32
CA VAL A 141 -8.21 -12.15 -7.50
C VAL A 141 -8.77 -13.57 -7.54
N PRO A 142 -9.81 -13.84 -8.35
CA PRO A 142 -10.40 -15.18 -8.49
C PRO A 142 -9.61 -16.02 -9.49
N LEU A 143 -9.13 -17.18 -9.06
CA LEU A 143 -8.44 -18.16 -9.92
C LEU A 143 -9.29 -19.41 -10.16
N ASP A 144 -9.15 -19.99 -11.34
CA ASP A 144 -9.71 -21.30 -11.67
C ASP A 144 -8.76 -22.46 -11.26
N LYS A 145 -9.17 -23.70 -11.51
CA LYS A 145 -8.40 -24.91 -11.17
C LYS A 145 -7.03 -25.00 -11.87
N LYS A 146 -6.82 -24.22 -12.94
CA LYS A 146 -5.54 -24.15 -13.66
C LYS A 146 -4.67 -22.98 -13.19
N GLY A 147 -5.12 -22.23 -12.16
CA GLY A 147 -4.45 -21.02 -11.67
C GLY A 147 -4.62 -19.82 -12.60
N GLN A 148 -5.58 -19.87 -13.54
CA GLN A 148 -5.85 -18.74 -14.44
C GLN A 148 -6.82 -17.76 -13.80
N VAL A 149 -6.56 -16.46 -13.99
CA VAL A 149 -7.45 -15.40 -13.53
C VAL A 149 -8.79 -15.50 -14.28
N ILE A 150 -9.89 -15.59 -13.53
CA ILE A 150 -11.24 -15.75 -14.08
C ILE A 150 -11.79 -14.45 -14.64
N ARG A 151 -11.50 -13.33 -13.97
CA ARG A 151 -11.94 -11.97 -14.32
C ARG A 151 -11.00 -10.93 -13.71
N PRO A 152 -11.09 -9.64 -14.13
CA PRO A 152 -10.38 -8.55 -13.47
C PRO A 152 -10.62 -8.51 -11.96
N ALA A 153 -9.62 -8.06 -11.22
CA ALA A 153 -9.69 -7.98 -9.76
C ALA A 153 -10.48 -6.75 -9.32
N LYS A 154 -11.52 -6.94 -8.48
CA LYS A 154 -12.17 -5.84 -7.76
C LYS A 154 -11.27 -5.34 -6.66
N LEU A 155 -11.04 -4.02 -6.59
CA LEU A 155 -10.04 -3.39 -5.72
C LEU A 155 -10.62 -2.98 -4.36
N TRP A 156 -9.77 -2.49 -3.47
CA TRP A 156 -10.11 -1.96 -2.15
C TRP A 156 -11.02 -0.73 -2.20
N CYS A 157 -10.91 0.07 -3.27
CA CYS A 157 -11.73 1.26 -3.53
C CYS A 157 -13.02 0.96 -4.32
N ASP A 158 -13.30 -0.32 -4.63
CA ASP A 158 -14.57 -0.74 -5.22
C ASP A 158 -15.66 -0.71 -4.16
N THR A 159 -16.69 0.11 -4.37
CA THR A 159 -17.85 0.27 -3.48
C THR A 159 -19.11 -0.41 -4.02
N SER A 160 -19.05 -1.05 -5.18
CA SER A 160 -20.18 -1.70 -5.86
C SER A 160 -20.74 -2.93 -5.15
N THR A 161 -20.17 -3.31 -4.00
CA THR A 161 -20.52 -4.51 -3.24
C THR A 161 -21.18 -4.19 -1.88
N ALA A 162 -21.78 -3.01 -1.74
CA ALA A 162 -22.41 -2.56 -0.49
C ALA A 162 -23.54 -3.51 -0.05
N ASP A 163 -24.44 -3.87 -0.95
CA ASP A 163 -25.58 -4.78 -0.68
C ASP A 163 -25.12 -6.17 -0.22
N GLU A 164 -24.00 -6.65 -0.78
CA GLU A 164 -23.41 -7.93 -0.39
C GLU A 164 -22.82 -7.86 1.03
N CYS A 165 -22.18 -6.74 1.36
CA CYS A 165 -21.65 -6.52 2.71
C CYS A 165 -22.77 -6.47 3.74
N ASP A 166 -23.84 -5.75 3.46
CA ASP A 166 -25.03 -5.67 4.33
C ASP A 166 -25.70 -7.03 4.49
N ALA A 167 -25.83 -7.81 3.41
CA ALA A 167 -26.37 -9.17 3.47
C ALA A 167 -25.52 -10.11 4.33
N ILE A 168 -24.19 -9.99 4.26
CA ILE A 168 -23.29 -10.77 5.13
C ILE A 168 -23.42 -10.29 6.59
N MET A 169 -23.40 -8.98 6.83
CA MET A 169 -23.55 -8.43 8.19
C MET A 169 -24.88 -8.83 8.82
N ALA A 170 -25.99 -8.79 8.08
CA ALA A 170 -27.29 -9.23 8.57
C ALA A 170 -27.25 -10.68 9.07
N LYS A 171 -26.65 -11.61 8.30
CA LYS A 171 -26.47 -13.01 8.70
C LYS A 171 -25.55 -13.19 9.92
N LEU A 172 -24.63 -12.26 10.15
CA LEU A 172 -23.76 -12.28 11.33
C LEU A 172 -24.43 -11.71 12.59
N GLY A 173 -25.56 -11.02 12.46
CA GLY A 173 -26.27 -10.33 13.56
C GLY A 173 -25.92 -8.84 13.64
N GLY A 174 -25.75 -8.20 12.48
CA GLY A 174 -25.43 -6.78 12.32
C GLY A 174 -23.97 -6.45 12.72
N LEU A 175 -23.68 -5.16 12.89
CA LEU A 175 -22.35 -4.67 13.26
C LEU A 175 -21.79 -5.36 14.52
N LYS A 176 -22.62 -5.45 15.58
CA LYS A 176 -22.22 -6.08 16.84
C LYS A 176 -21.82 -7.55 16.67
N GLY A 177 -22.57 -8.28 15.83
CA GLY A 177 -22.30 -9.68 15.52
C GLY A 177 -21.04 -9.84 14.67
N ALA A 178 -20.86 -9.01 13.63
CA ALA A 178 -19.67 -9.02 12.79
C ALA A 178 -18.40 -8.69 13.60
N VAL A 179 -18.40 -7.65 14.42
CA VAL A 179 -17.26 -7.28 15.29
C VAL A 179 -16.95 -8.37 16.32
N LYS A 180 -18.00 -9.03 16.88
CA LYS A 180 -17.78 -10.18 17.77
C LYS A 180 -17.14 -11.35 17.06
N GLU A 181 -17.57 -11.68 15.85
CA GLU A 181 -17.09 -12.82 15.06
C GLU A 181 -15.71 -12.57 14.45
N LEU A 182 -15.51 -11.43 13.80
CA LEU A 182 -14.32 -11.14 12.98
C LEU A 182 -13.32 -10.19 13.66
N GLY A 183 -13.81 -9.31 14.54
CA GLY A 183 -13.09 -8.13 15.02
C GLY A 183 -13.34 -6.88 14.20
N ASN A 184 -13.98 -6.99 13.04
CA ASN A 184 -14.24 -5.92 12.07
C ASN A 184 -15.70 -5.90 11.63
N ALA A 185 -16.16 -4.75 11.13
CA ALA A 185 -17.33 -4.69 10.27
C ALA A 185 -17.02 -5.32 8.90
N VAL A 186 -18.06 -5.73 8.16
CA VAL A 186 -17.93 -6.14 6.76
C VAL A 186 -18.25 -4.92 5.90
N LEU A 187 -17.21 -4.29 5.33
CA LEU A 187 -17.36 -3.03 4.59
C LEU A 187 -17.14 -3.28 3.08
N PRO A 188 -17.71 -2.43 2.18
CA PRO A 188 -17.53 -2.54 0.71
C PRO A 188 -16.05 -2.49 0.41
N GLY A 189 -15.12 -2.21 0.52
CA GLY A 189 -13.71 -2.36 0.23
C GLY A 189 -13.13 -3.73 0.57
N PHE A 190 -13.73 -4.51 1.48
CA PHE A 190 -13.20 -5.81 1.90
C PHE A 190 -13.57 -6.95 0.92
N THR A 191 -12.83 -8.06 0.99
CA THR A 191 -12.91 -9.15 -0.01
C THR A 191 -14.21 -9.95 0.07
N ALA A 192 -14.77 -10.11 1.27
CA ALA A 192 -15.97 -10.93 1.51
C ALA A 192 -17.17 -10.52 0.64
N GLY A 193 -17.47 -9.20 0.56
CA GLY A 193 -18.53 -8.66 -0.30
C GLY A 193 -18.28 -8.97 -1.77
N LYS A 194 -17.05 -8.89 -2.25
CA LYS A 194 -16.67 -9.16 -3.65
C LYS A 194 -16.87 -10.61 -4.04
N ILE A 195 -16.62 -11.54 -3.12
CA ILE A 195 -16.86 -12.98 -3.36
C ILE A 195 -18.39 -13.26 -3.46
N LEU A 196 -19.19 -12.66 -2.57
CA LEU A 196 -20.64 -12.80 -2.64
C LEU A 196 -21.21 -12.12 -3.89
N TRP A 197 -20.65 -10.98 -4.28
CA TRP A 197 -20.99 -10.29 -5.52
C TRP A 197 -20.73 -11.20 -6.74
N LEU A 198 -19.54 -11.84 -6.83
CA LEU A 198 -19.23 -12.79 -7.90
C LEU A 198 -20.25 -13.93 -7.96
N LYS A 199 -20.65 -14.46 -6.79
CA LYS A 199 -21.66 -15.52 -6.71
C LYS A 199 -23.01 -15.09 -7.25
N LYS A 200 -23.46 -13.87 -6.94
CA LYS A 200 -24.78 -13.36 -7.33
C LYS A 200 -24.83 -12.90 -8.78
N HIS A 201 -23.83 -12.13 -9.21
CA HIS A 201 -23.86 -11.41 -10.48
C HIS A 201 -23.14 -12.16 -11.61
N GLU A 202 -22.16 -13.00 -11.28
CA GLU A 202 -21.42 -13.80 -12.25
C GLU A 202 -21.38 -15.29 -11.87
N PRO A 203 -22.53 -15.99 -11.77
CA PRO A 203 -22.58 -17.36 -11.24
C PRO A 203 -21.78 -18.37 -12.08
N LYS A 204 -21.62 -18.14 -13.37
CA LYS A 204 -20.76 -18.98 -14.25
C LYS A 204 -19.29 -18.87 -13.85
N ASN A 205 -18.81 -17.65 -13.54
CA ASN A 205 -17.47 -17.40 -13.05
C ASN A 205 -17.28 -17.95 -11.63
N PHE A 206 -18.27 -17.80 -10.75
CA PHE A 206 -18.23 -18.38 -9.41
C PHE A 206 -18.11 -19.91 -9.41
N LYS A 207 -18.78 -20.60 -10.34
CA LYS A 207 -18.63 -22.07 -10.52
C LYS A 207 -17.21 -22.49 -10.91
N ARG A 208 -16.47 -21.63 -11.61
CA ARG A 208 -15.06 -21.87 -12.00
C ARG A 208 -14.09 -21.54 -10.86
N LEU A 209 -14.51 -20.77 -9.85
CA LEU A 209 -13.65 -20.32 -8.75
C LEU A 209 -13.07 -21.53 -7.99
N ALA A 210 -11.76 -21.65 -8.00
CA ALA A 210 -11.01 -22.68 -7.27
C ALA A 210 -10.14 -22.07 -6.16
N THR A 211 -9.59 -20.86 -6.37
CA THR A 211 -8.71 -20.21 -5.37
C THR A 211 -9.01 -18.71 -5.29
N VAL A 212 -9.07 -18.20 -4.06
CA VAL A 212 -9.21 -16.79 -3.72
C VAL A 212 -7.85 -16.26 -3.30
N LEU A 213 -7.32 -15.26 -4.00
CA LEU A 213 -6.09 -14.58 -3.61
C LEU A 213 -6.33 -13.06 -3.46
N LEU A 214 -5.46 -12.41 -2.70
CA LEU A 214 -5.32 -10.97 -2.65
C LEU A 214 -4.24 -10.50 -3.64
N PRO A 215 -4.09 -9.21 -3.93
CA PRO A 215 -3.09 -8.75 -4.91
C PRO A 215 -1.67 -9.19 -4.60
N HIS A 216 -1.19 -9.05 -3.34
CA HIS A 216 0.16 -9.50 -3.00
C HIS A 216 0.30 -11.03 -3.02
N ASP A 217 -0.73 -11.77 -2.58
CA ASP A 217 -0.75 -13.24 -2.67
C ASP A 217 -0.64 -13.71 -4.12
N TYR A 218 -1.31 -13.01 -5.05
CA TYR A 218 -1.26 -13.33 -6.47
C TYR A 218 0.15 -13.12 -7.05
N LEU A 219 0.84 -12.04 -6.64
CA LEU A 219 2.23 -11.84 -7.02
C LEU A 219 3.16 -12.91 -6.39
N ASN A 220 2.94 -13.27 -5.12
CA ASN A 220 3.65 -14.38 -4.49
C ASN A 220 3.39 -15.72 -5.21
N TYR A 221 2.14 -15.97 -5.60
CA TYR A 221 1.77 -17.14 -6.41
C TYR A 221 2.49 -17.15 -7.77
N TRP A 222 2.53 -16.01 -8.46
CA TRP A 222 3.29 -15.87 -9.70
C TRP A 222 4.79 -16.08 -9.50
N LEU A 223 5.35 -15.65 -8.37
CA LEU A 223 6.77 -15.84 -8.05
C LEU A 223 7.10 -17.28 -7.71
N THR A 224 6.24 -18.00 -6.97
CA THR A 224 6.57 -19.28 -6.33
C THR A 224 5.79 -20.50 -6.85
N GLY A 225 4.60 -20.28 -7.40
CA GLY A 225 3.62 -21.35 -7.69
C GLY A 225 2.79 -21.78 -6.47
N ASN A 226 3.03 -21.24 -5.28
CA ASN A 226 2.34 -21.60 -4.05
C ASN A 226 1.21 -20.61 -3.72
N ALA A 227 -0.01 -21.12 -3.54
CA ALA A 227 -1.14 -20.32 -3.07
C ALA A 227 -1.14 -20.30 -1.53
N VAL A 228 -0.64 -19.23 -0.95
CA VAL A 228 -0.61 -18.96 0.48
C VAL A 228 -1.11 -17.55 0.77
N MET A 229 -1.54 -17.28 2.01
CA MET A 229 -1.99 -15.96 2.44
C MET A 229 -1.45 -15.68 3.85
N GLU A 230 -0.88 -14.52 4.05
CA GLU A 230 -0.31 -14.09 5.31
C GLU A 230 -1.41 -13.47 6.20
N TYR A 231 -1.30 -13.62 7.53
CA TYR A 231 -2.35 -13.20 8.49
C TYR A 231 -2.70 -11.72 8.42
N GLY A 232 -1.73 -10.84 8.17
CA GLY A 232 -1.94 -9.38 8.11
C GLY A 232 -2.96 -9.04 7.04
N ASP A 233 -2.69 -9.42 5.79
CA ASP A 233 -3.60 -9.13 4.69
C ASP A 233 -4.86 -10.01 4.73
N ALA A 234 -4.76 -11.28 5.16
CA ALA A 234 -5.92 -12.14 5.39
C ALA A 234 -6.96 -11.51 6.34
N SER A 235 -6.51 -10.73 7.33
CA SER A 235 -7.40 -10.04 8.27
C SER A 235 -8.24 -8.94 7.61
N GLY A 236 -7.80 -8.43 6.46
CA GLY A 236 -8.53 -7.46 5.64
C GLY A 236 -9.56 -8.07 4.68
N THR A 237 -9.69 -9.39 4.66
CA THR A 237 -10.71 -10.06 3.82
C THR A 237 -12.12 -9.98 4.38
N ALA A 238 -12.31 -9.69 5.66
CA ALA A 238 -13.52 -9.91 6.46
C ALA A 238 -13.97 -11.39 6.46
N LEU A 239 -13.02 -12.33 6.29
CA LEU A 239 -13.25 -13.78 6.42
C LEU A 239 -12.48 -14.37 7.60
N LEU A 240 -11.43 -13.69 8.08
CA LEU A 240 -10.57 -14.13 9.18
C LEU A 240 -11.05 -13.53 10.51
N ASN A 241 -11.08 -14.36 11.56
CA ASN A 241 -11.20 -13.86 12.93
C ASN A 241 -9.81 -13.38 13.41
N VAL A 242 -9.67 -12.07 13.62
CA VAL A 242 -8.38 -11.44 13.95
C VAL A 242 -7.81 -11.86 15.31
N ARG A 243 -8.67 -12.36 16.24
CA ARG A 243 -8.23 -12.82 17.56
C ARG A 243 -7.60 -14.21 17.51
N THR A 244 -8.20 -15.10 16.69
CA THR A 244 -7.79 -16.51 16.59
C THR A 244 -6.90 -16.79 15.40
N ARG A 245 -6.82 -15.85 14.44
CA ARG A 245 -6.12 -16.00 13.15
C ARG A 245 -6.58 -17.23 12.36
N LYS A 246 -7.87 -17.52 12.44
CA LYS A 246 -8.52 -18.62 11.72
C LYS A 246 -9.65 -18.10 10.85
N TRP A 247 -9.93 -18.78 9.76
CA TRP A 247 -11.09 -18.51 8.95
C TRP A 247 -12.39 -18.65 9.75
N SER A 248 -13.28 -17.66 9.66
CA SER A 248 -14.58 -17.69 10.34
C SER A 248 -15.55 -18.59 9.58
N LYS A 249 -15.79 -19.80 10.08
CA LYS A 249 -16.76 -20.73 9.47
C LYS A 249 -18.16 -20.12 9.35
N LYS A 250 -18.55 -19.25 10.30
CA LYS A 250 -19.84 -18.55 10.26
C LYS A 250 -19.91 -17.59 9.08
N THR A 251 -18.87 -16.79 8.87
CA THR A 251 -18.82 -15.84 7.74
C THR A 251 -18.73 -16.56 6.41
N LEU A 252 -17.90 -17.62 6.32
CA LEU A 252 -17.80 -18.42 5.10
C LEU A 252 -19.16 -19.02 4.71
N LYS A 253 -19.90 -19.62 5.64
CA LYS A 253 -21.24 -20.14 5.40
C LYS A 253 -22.26 -19.06 5.02
N ALA A 254 -22.10 -17.82 5.51
CA ALA A 254 -22.95 -16.71 5.12
C ALA A 254 -22.81 -16.36 3.63
N ILE A 255 -21.67 -16.68 3.01
CA ILE A 255 -21.38 -16.47 1.58
C ILE A 255 -21.67 -17.74 0.79
N ASP A 256 -20.94 -18.82 1.10
CA ASP A 256 -21.05 -20.12 0.45
C ASP A 256 -20.48 -21.25 1.32
N ALA A 257 -21.19 -22.38 1.41
CA ALA A 257 -20.77 -23.52 2.24
C ALA A 257 -19.43 -24.16 1.75
N GLY A 258 -19.13 -24.06 0.46
CA GLY A 258 -17.91 -24.61 -0.14
C GLY A 258 -16.73 -23.62 -0.21
N LEU A 259 -16.87 -22.43 0.38
CA LEU A 259 -15.85 -21.37 0.23
C LEU A 259 -14.55 -21.69 0.96
N GLU A 260 -14.60 -22.42 2.08
CA GLU A 260 -13.40 -22.76 2.87
C GLU A 260 -12.36 -23.52 2.01
N ALA A 261 -12.82 -24.44 1.15
CA ALA A 261 -11.96 -25.20 0.25
C ALA A 261 -11.32 -24.38 -0.88
N LYS A 262 -11.73 -23.13 -1.05
CA LYS A 262 -11.21 -22.21 -2.06
C LYS A 262 -10.24 -21.17 -1.46
N LEU A 263 -10.08 -21.14 -0.14
CA LEU A 263 -9.15 -20.25 0.53
C LEU A 263 -7.75 -20.87 0.60
N PRO A 264 -6.70 -20.06 0.42
CA PRO A 264 -5.33 -20.54 0.50
C PRO A 264 -4.95 -20.93 1.94
N LYS A 265 -3.84 -21.67 2.06
CA LYS A 265 -3.24 -21.96 3.36
C LYS A 265 -2.78 -20.66 4.02
N LEU A 266 -3.18 -20.44 5.27
CA LEU A 266 -2.66 -19.34 6.08
C LEU A 266 -1.23 -19.63 6.53
N ILE A 267 -0.37 -18.62 6.42
CA ILE A 267 1.02 -18.67 6.92
C ILE A 267 1.30 -17.50 7.86
N SER A 268 2.27 -17.67 8.75
CA SER A 268 2.75 -16.59 9.61
C SER A 268 3.74 -15.70 8.86
N SER A 269 3.89 -14.45 9.32
CA SER A 269 4.65 -13.40 8.64
C SER A 269 6.16 -13.67 8.55
N ASP A 270 6.69 -14.52 9.44
CA ASP A 270 8.10 -14.96 9.47
C ASP A 270 8.41 -16.15 8.56
N GLN A 271 7.38 -16.79 8.02
CA GLN A 271 7.55 -17.87 7.05
C GLN A 271 7.81 -17.33 5.65
N SER A 272 8.33 -18.18 4.76
CA SER A 272 8.42 -17.87 3.34
C SER A 272 7.19 -18.40 2.59
N ALA A 273 6.79 -17.70 1.54
CA ALA A 273 5.82 -18.22 0.55
C ALA A 273 6.44 -19.34 -0.32
N GLY A 274 7.76 -19.45 -0.33
CA GLY A 274 8.54 -20.43 -1.09
C GLY A 274 9.80 -19.82 -1.69
N THR A 275 10.29 -20.44 -2.77
CA THR A 275 11.38 -19.93 -3.59
C THR A 275 10.90 -19.65 -5.01
N LEU A 276 11.65 -18.85 -5.76
CA LEU A 276 11.30 -18.56 -7.16
C LEU A 276 11.14 -19.83 -7.98
N GLN A 277 9.99 -19.97 -8.65
CA GLN A 277 9.79 -21.03 -9.64
C GLN A 277 10.63 -20.79 -10.91
N ALA A 278 11.00 -21.86 -11.61
CA ALA A 278 11.92 -21.81 -12.74
C ALA A 278 11.48 -20.84 -13.86
N SER A 279 10.19 -20.80 -14.18
CA SER A 279 9.63 -19.91 -15.21
C SER A 279 9.84 -18.43 -14.88
N THR A 280 9.54 -18.03 -13.63
CA THR A 280 9.68 -16.66 -13.17
C THR A 280 11.14 -16.28 -12.95
N ALA A 281 11.96 -17.18 -12.40
CA ALA A 281 13.39 -16.99 -12.28
C ALA A 281 14.03 -16.68 -13.65
N LYS A 282 13.70 -17.45 -14.69
CA LYS A 282 14.15 -17.18 -16.06
C LYS A 282 13.68 -15.81 -16.57
N ARG A 283 12.40 -15.46 -16.36
CA ARG A 283 11.84 -14.16 -16.77
C ARG A 283 12.57 -12.99 -16.09
N LEU A 284 12.88 -13.11 -14.81
CA LEU A 284 13.54 -12.05 -14.05
C LEU A 284 15.07 -12.02 -14.20
N GLY A 285 15.67 -13.07 -14.77
CA GLY A 285 17.11 -13.24 -14.84
C GLY A 285 17.73 -13.49 -13.46
N LEU A 286 17.02 -14.20 -12.58
CA LEU A 286 17.41 -14.52 -11.21
C LEU A 286 17.56 -16.03 -11.00
N SER A 287 18.10 -16.42 -9.85
CA SER A 287 18.26 -17.83 -9.46
C SER A 287 16.97 -18.39 -8.84
N THR A 288 16.69 -19.68 -9.04
CA THR A 288 15.53 -20.38 -8.43
C THR A 288 15.63 -20.51 -6.91
N GLY A 289 16.83 -20.36 -6.32
CA GLY A 289 17.05 -20.40 -4.86
C GLY A 289 16.68 -19.10 -4.12
N VAL A 290 16.21 -18.06 -4.82
CA VAL A 290 15.80 -16.81 -4.19
C VAL A 290 14.55 -17.05 -3.35
N VAL A 291 14.62 -16.73 -2.06
CA VAL A 291 13.51 -16.87 -1.10
C VAL A 291 12.45 -15.79 -1.37
N VAL A 292 11.19 -16.14 -1.36
CA VAL A 292 10.08 -15.19 -1.40
C VAL A 292 9.42 -15.17 -0.03
N SER A 293 9.42 -14.00 0.64
CA SER A 293 8.81 -13.86 1.97
C SER A 293 7.28 -14.00 1.93
N ALA A 294 6.66 -14.09 3.09
CA ALA A 294 5.20 -14.13 3.18
C ALA A 294 4.52 -12.96 2.47
N GLY A 295 5.17 -11.80 2.42
CA GLY A 295 4.57 -10.59 1.89
C GLY A 295 3.53 -10.00 2.84
N GLY A 296 2.72 -9.08 2.33
CA GLY A 296 1.60 -8.50 3.10
C GLY A 296 0.98 -7.28 2.42
N GLY A 297 -0.07 -6.75 3.05
CA GLY A 297 -0.72 -5.53 2.62
C GLY A 297 0.17 -4.29 2.77
N ASP A 298 -0.09 -3.27 1.96
CA ASP A 298 0.71 -2.04 1.87
C ASP A 298 0.88 -1.31 3.22
N ASN A 299 -0.18 -1.24 4.05
CA ASN A 299 -0.10 -0.62 5.36
C ASN A 299 0.75 -1.45 6.35
N MET A 300 0.69 -2.79 6.27
CA MET A 300 1.49 -3.70 7.09
C MET A 300 2.98 -3.59 6.70
N MET A 301 3.27 -3.58 5.40
CA MET A 301 4.62 -3.37 4.90
C MET A 301 5.12 -1.95 5.20
N GLY A 302 4.25 -0.95 5.08
CA GLY A 302 4.52 0.43 5.50
C GLY A 302 4.89 0.52 6.98
N ALA A 303 4.24 -0.27 7.84
CA ALA A 303 4.60 -0.35 9.27
C ALA A 303 6.03 -0.87 9.45
N ILE A 304 6.42 -1.95 8.78
CA ILE A 304 7.78 -2.47 8.81
C ILE A 304 8.77 -1.43 8.26
N GLY A 305 8.48 -0.84 7.10
CA GLY A 305 9.35 0.14 6.45
C GLY A 305 9.53 1.44 7.23
N THR A 306 8.57 1.79 8.07
CA THR A 306 8.68 2.91 9.01
C THR A 306 9.23 2.49 10.38
N GLY A 307 9.51 1.19 10.59
CA GLY A 307 9.96 0.63 11.87
C GLY A 307 8.88 0.64 12.97
N ASN A 308 7.62 0.72 12.59
CA ASN A 308 6.48 0.57 13.51
C ASN A 308 6.23 -0.92 13.78
N THR A 309 7.21 -1.56 14.40
CA THR A 309 7.23 -2.99 14.72
C THR A 309 7.18 -3.25 16.22
N SER A 310 7.06 -2.20 17.03
CA SER A 310 6.98 -2.30 18.50
C SER A 310 5.87 -1.41 19.04
N PRO A 311 5.21 -1.80 20.15
CA PRO A 311 4.22 -0.96 20.82
C PRO A 311 4.79 0.40 21.22
N GLY A 312 3.97 1.46 21.05
CA GLY A 312 4.35 2.84 21.33
C GLY A 312 4.70 3.65 20.08
N VAL A 313 5.14 3.00 19.03
CA VAL A 313 5.35 3.66 17.71
C VAL A 313 4.02 3.67 16.94
N VAL A 314 3.70 4.82 16.36
CA VAL A 314 2.54 5.03 15.49
C VAL A 314 3.02 5.61 14.18
N THR A 315 2.54 5.08 13.07
CA THR A 315 2.76 5.71 11.75
C THR A 315 1.53 6.51 11.37
N ALA A 316 1.75 7.75 10.93
CA ALA A 316 0.72 8.64 10.39
C ALA A 316 1.09 9.06 8.98
N SER A 317 0.30 8.64 7.99
CA SER A 317 0.51 8.99 6.59
C SER A 317 -0.39 10.16 6.19
N PHE A 318 0.21 11.23 5.69
CA PHE A 318 -0.45 12.46 5.24
C PHE A 318 -0.34 12.56 3.70
N GLY A 319 -1.07 11.68 3.01
CA GLY A 319 -1.26 11.70 1.56
C GLY A 319 -2.57 12.40 1.17
N THR A 320 -3.10 12.15 -0.03
CA THR A 320 -4.43 12.62 -0.46
C THR A 320 -5.49 12.23 0.56
N SER A 321 -5.50 10.97 0.97
CA SER A 321 -6.14 10.43 2.16
C SER A 321 -5.11 10.23 3.28
N GLY A 322 -5.56 9.88 4.49
CA GLY A 322 -4.67 9.63 5.62
C GLY A 322 -4.90 8.28 6.26
N THR A 323 -3.82 7.70 6.78
CA THR A 323 -3.91 6.51 7.63
C THR A 323 -3.13 6.73 8.91
N ILE A 324 -3.66 6.22 10.02
CA ILE A 324 -2.91 6.07 11.28
C ILE A 324 -2.99 4.61 11.71
N TYR A 325 -1.86 4.02 11.99
CA TYR A 325 -1.77 2.65 12.48
C TYR A 325 -0.67 2.47 13.50
N ALA A 326 -0.84 1.50 14.38
CA ALA A 326 0.07 1.21 15.49
C ALA A 326 0.33 -0.28 15.59
N CYS A 327 1.55 -0.66 15.96
CA CYS A 327 1.84 -2.03 16.38
C CYS A 327 1.23 -2.30 17.75
N ALA A 328 0.52 -3.42 17.91
CA ALA A 328 -0.09 -3.85 19.17
C ALA A 328 0.25 -5.31 19.48
N GLY A 329 0.59 -5.59 20.73
CA GLY A 329 0.92 -6.97 21.20
C GLY A 329 -0.31 -7.87 21.36
N LYS A 330 -1.53 -7.34 21.24
CA LYS A 330 -2.80 -8.07 21.35
C LYS A 330 -3.84 -7.48 20.41
N PRO A 331 -4.91 -8.22 20.07
CA PRO A 331 -5.99 -7.70 19.22
C PRO A 331 -6.60 -6.42 19.81
N VAL A 332 -6.72 -5.38 19.00
CA VAL A 332 -7.39 -4.13 19.35
C VAL A 332 -8.66 -4.04 18.51
N VAL A 333 -9.79 -4.28 19.16
CA VAL A 333 -11.11 -4.35 18.48
C VAL A 333 -11.96 -3.18 18.92
N ASP A 334 -12.44 -2.42 17.96
CA ASP A 334 -13.35 -1.30 18.17
C ASP A 334 -14.82 -1.77 18.13
N PRO A 335 -15.58 -1.68 19.25
CA PRO A 335 -17.01 -2.04 19.24
C PRO A 335 -17.86 -1.20 18.28
N LYS A 336 -17.38 0.00 17.90
CA LYS A 336 -18.07 0.88 16.93
C LYS A 336 -17.72 0.56 15.48
N GLY A 337 -16.71 -0.28 15.23
CA GLY A 337 -16.24 -0.63 13.90
C GLY A 337 -15.56 0.52 13.12
N GLU A 338 -15.17 1.61 13.80
CA GLU A 338 -14.48 2.76 13.16
C GLU A 338 -12.98 2.50 12.96
N ILE A 339 -12.38 1.68 13.83
CA ILE A 339 -10.98 1.25 13.73
C ILE A 339 -10.94 -0.17 13.19
N ALA A 340 -10.22 -0.38 12.11
CA ALA A 340 -9.99 -1.72 11.59
C ALA A 340 -9.02 -2.48 12.51
N ALA A 341 -9.46 -3.65 12.99
CA ALA A 341 -8.65 -4.54 13.80
C ALA A 341 -7.92 -5.52 12.89
N PHE A 342 -6.77 -5.12 12.36
CA PHE A 342 -5.97 -6.01 11.51
C PHE A 342 -4.92 -6.78 12.31
N CYS A 343 -4.52 -7.95 11.81
CA CYS A 343 -3.22 -8.50 12.11
C CYS A 343 -2.16 -7.67 11.36
N ASP A 344 -0.92 -7.67 11.83
CA ASP A 344 0.19 -7.08 11.10
C ASP A 344 1.03 -8.16 10.40
N SER A 345 2.02 -7.74 9.64
CA SER A 345 2.98 -8.65 8.99
C SER A 345 4.26 -8.86 9.82
N THR A 346 4.11 -8.86 11.16
CA THR A 346 5.15 -9.20 12.15
C THR A 346 4.67 -10.21 13.20
N ASN A 347 3.58 -10.93 12.92
CA ASN A 347 2.88 -11.83 13.82
C ASN A 347 2.20 -11.15 15.02
N ARG A 348 1.89 -9.84 14.92
CA ARG A 348 1.16 -9.04 15.92
C ARG A 348 -0.14 -8.47 15.34
N TRP A 349 -0.56 -7.30 15.81
CA TRP A 349 -1.80 -6.63 15.35
C TRP A 349 -1.51 -5.18 14.97
N LEU A 350 -2.24 -4.71 13.97
CA LEU A 350 -2.16 -3.38 13.41
C LEU A 350 -3.54 -2.71 13.43
N PRO A 351 -4.01 -2.22 14.60
CA PRO A 351 -5.20 -1.37 14.58
C PRO A 351 -4.94 -0.16 13.68
N LEU A 352 -5.84 0.04 12.73
CA LEU A 352 -5.70 1.02 11.66
C LEU A 352 -6.97 1.85 11.50
N LEU A 353 -6.80 3.13 11.26
CA LEU A 353 -7.84 4.00 10.77
C LEU A 353 -7.46 4.58 9.40
N CYS A 354 -8.48 4.92 8.63
CA CYS A 354 -8.32 5.61 7.36
C CYS A 354 -9.27 6.81 7.32
N THR A 355 -8.73 7.98 6.95
CA THR A 355 -9.51 9.19 6.63
C THR A 355 -9.43 9.47 5.14
N MET A 356 -10.48 10.04 4.56
CA MET A 356 -10.54 10.29 3.11
C MET A 356 -9.94 11.64 2.73
N ASN A 357 -9.96 12.61 3.64
CA ASN A 357 -9.73 14.02 3.34
C ASN A 357 -8.53 14.58 4.11
N VAL A 358 -7.32 14.48 3.53
CA VAL A 358 -6.12 15.07 4.13
C VAL A 358 -5.49 16.09 3.18
N THR A 359 -4.50 15.73 2.36
CA THR A 359 -3.88 16.74 1.49
C THR A 359 -4.81 17.20 0.37
N VAL A 360 -5.87 16.44 0.03
CA VAL A 360 -6.88 16.90 -0.91
C VAL A 360 -7.48 18.26 -0.48
N ALA A 361 -7.76 18.45 0.80
CA ALA A 361 -8.31 19.71 1.30
C ALA A 361 -7.29 20.86 1.21
N THR A 362 -6.03 20.61 1.59
CA THR A 362 -4.98 21.63 1.49
C THR A 362 -4.64 21.97 0.04
N GLU A 363 -4.70 20.99 -0.86
CA GLU A 363 -4.46 21.18 -2.30
C GLU A 363 -5.58 22.00 -2.98
N LEU A 364 -6.83 21.88 -2.53
CA LEU A 364 -7.91 22.73 -3.02
C LEU A 364 -7.61 24.20 -2.71
N ILE A 365 -7.32 24.54 -1.44
CA ILE A 365 -6.96 25.89 -1.04
C ILE A 365 -5.71 26.39 -1.77
N ARG A 366 -4.68 25.56 -1.87
CA ARG A 366 -3.44 25.93 -2.56
C ARG A 366 -3.69 26.27 -4.04
N ARG A 367 -4.52 25.51 -4.72
CA ARG A 367 -4.87 25.75 -6.13
C ARG A 367 -5.70 26.98 -6.34
N ASP A 368 -6.71 27.20 -5.50
CA ASP A 368 -7.60 28.38 -5.57
C ASP A 368 -6.82 29.69 -5.43
N PHE A 369 -5.89 29.75 -4.47
CA PHE A 369 -5.02 30.90 -4.31
C PHE A 369 -3.79 30.89 -5.24
N LYS A 370 -3.67 29.92 -6.14
CA LYS A 370 -2.55 29.77 -7.10
C LYS A 370 -1.17 29.79 -6.43
N TRP A 371 -1.08 29.22 -5.22
CA TRP A 371 0.16 29.18 -4.46
C TRP A 371 1.03 27.96 -4.77
N THR A 372 2.35 28.14 -4.63
CA THR A 372 3.28 27.03 -4.41
C THR A 372 3.11 26.48 -3.00
N HIS A 373 3.62 25.27 -2.73
CA HIS A 373 3.60 24.71 -1.37
C HIS A 373 4.30 25.63 -0.34
N SER A 374 5.40 26.28 -0.72
CA SER A 374 6.12 27.23 0.13
C SER A 374 5.28 28.48 0.46
N GLN A 375 4.55 29.02 -0.52
CA GLN A 375 3.65 30.16 -0.31
C GLN A 375 2.47 29.78 0.59
N TYR A 376 1.89 28.58 0.40
CA TYR A 376 0.84 28.05 1.25
C TYR A 376 1.31 27.94 2.72
N GLU A 377 2.48 27.32 2.97
CA GLU A 377 3.06 27.24 4.32
C GLU A 377 3.35 28.62 4.91
N SER A 378 3.88 29.53 4.11
CA SER A 378 4.14 30.92 4.53
C SER A 378 2.87 31.67 4.91
N ALA A 379 1.78 31.50 4.14
CA ALA A 379 0.48 32.09 4.45
C ALA A 379 -0.09 31.51 5.76
N ALA A 380 -0.11 30.18 5.90
CA ALA A 380 -0.62 29.51 7.09
C ALA A 380 0.16 29.90 8.35
N ARG A 381 1.47 30.13 8.25
CA ARG A 381 2.33 30.56 9.36
C ARG A 381 1.98 31.95 9.93
N LYS A 382 1.37 32.83 9.12
CA LYS A 382 0.97 34.16 9.53
C LYS A 382 -0.30 34.21 10.39
N ALA A 383 -1.10 33.14 10.39
CA ALA A 383 -2.26 33.03 11.27
C ALA A 383 -1.84 32.45 12.63
N PRO A 384 -2.49 32.82 13.73
CA PRO A 384 -2.21 32.28 15.04
C PRO A 384 -2.65 30.82 15.16
N VAL A 385 -2.18 30.13 16.19
CA VAL A 385 -2.62 28.76 16.54
C VAL A 385 -4.12 28.76 16.81
N GLY A 386 -4.84 27.79 16.25
CA GLY A 386 -6.30 27.71 16.29
C GLY A 386 -7.01 28.70 15.35
N SER A 387 -6.26 29.38 14.46
CA SER A 387 -6.80 30.27 13.39
C SER A 387 -7.82 31.28 13.89
N ASP A 388 -7.64 31.88 15.09
CA ASP A 388 -8.61 32.79 15.73
C ASP A 388 -10.05 32.19 15.81
N GLY A 389 -10.16 30.87 15.91
CA GLY A 389 -11.42 30.11 15.99
C GLY A 389 -12.05 29.76 14.66
N LEU A 390 -11.39 30.04 13.51
CA LEU A 390 -11.79 29.47 12.23
C LEU A 390 -11.34 28.01 12.18
N MET A 391 -12.25 27.09 11.90
CA MET A 391 -11.94 25.65 11.80
C MET A 391 -12.59 25.01 10.59
N LEU A 392 -11.97 23.94 10.08
CA LEU A 392 -12.51 23.11 9.00
C LEU A 392 -12.98 21.76 9.54
N LEU A 393 -14.22 21.35 9.16
CA LEU A 393 -14.59 19.94 9.09
C LEU A 393 -14.25 19.45 7.67
N PRO A 394 -13.26 18.57 7.48
CA PRO A 394 -12.71 18.29 6.14
C PRO A 394 -13.46 17.17 5.39
N TYR A 395 -14.76 17.04 5.52
CA TYR A 395 -15.54 15.91 4.98
C TYR A 395 -15.99 16.11 3.53
N LEU A 396 -15.08 16.53 2.65
CA LEU A 396 -15.37 16.99 1.28
C LEU A 396 -16.26 16.05 0.48
N GLU A 397 -15.96 14.74 0.51
CA GLU A 397 -16.71 13.68 -0.19
C GLU A 397 -17.19 12.61 0.79
N GLY A 398 -17.65 13.05 1.95
CA GLY A 398 -17.88 12.18 3.09
C GLY A 398 -16.61 11.83 3.85
N GLU A 399 -16.76 11.14 4.98
CA GLU A 399 -15.61 10.69 5.77
C GLU A 399 -15.84 9.30 6.35
N ARG A 400 -14.76 8.52 6.41
CA ARG A 400 -14.76 7.14 6.96
C ARG A 400 -14.51 7.12 8.46
N THR A 401 -13.58 7.94 8.94
CA THR A 401 -13.25 8.05 10.36
C THR A 401 -13.15 9.53 10.78
N PRO A 402 -14.18 10.09 11.46
CA PRO A 402 -15.42 9.44 11.92
C PRO A 402 -16.30 8.96 10.76
N ASN A 403 -17.18 8.00 11.02
CA ASN A 403 -18.13 7.53 10.00
C ASN A 403 -19.22 8.58 9.73
N VAL A 404 -18.97 9.41 8.70
CA VAL A 404 -19.87 10.49 8.23
C VAL A 404 -19.94 10.43 6.70
N PRO A 405 -20.59 9.41 6.12
CA PRO A 405 -20.58 9.17 4.67
C PRO A 405 -21.24 10.29 3.85
N ASP A 406 -22.22 11.00 4.44
CA ASP A 406 -22.91 12.11 3.79
C ASP A 406 -22.25 13.48 4.07
N GLY A 407 -21.10 13.48 4.73
CA GLY A 407 -20.39 14.70 5.12
C GLY A 407 -19.98 15.57 3.93
N THR A 408 -19.92 16.86 4.18
CA THR A 408 -19.32 17.86 3.27
C THR A 408 -18.34 18.73 4.03
N GLY A 409 -17.49 19.46 3.31
CA GLY A 409 -16.57 20.43 3.92
C GLY A 409 -17.34 21.58 4.57
N VAL A 410 -16.97 21.93 5.82
CA VAL A 410 -17.60 23.05 6.55
C VAL A 410 -16.52 23.90 7.19
N TYR A 411 -16.46 25.18 6.83
CA TYR A 411 -15.72 26.19 7.59
C TYR A 411 -16.63 26.81 8.63
N PHE A 412 -16.31 26.59 9.91
CA PHE A 412 -17.03 27.15 11.05
C PHE A 412 -16.21 28.26 11.71
N GLY A 413 -16.88 29.32 12.21
CA GLY A 413 -16.21 30.44 12.86
C GLY A 413 -15.73 31.53 11.90
N VAL A 414 -16.32 31.61 10.70
CA VAL A 414 -16.06 32.68 9.73
C VAL A 414 -16.56 34.00 10.30
N ARG A 415 -15.68 34.99 10.41
CA ARG A 415 -15.94 36.37 10.85
C ARG A 415 -15.14 37.32 9.96
N ALA A 416 -15.46 38.61 9.94
CA ALA A 416 -14.71 39.59 9.16
C ALA A 416 -13.18 39.53 9.42
N LYS A 417 -12.77 39.33 10.69
CA LYS A 417 -11.37 39.17 11.07
C LYS A 417 -10.71 37.88 10.51
N THR A 418 -11.46 36.79 10.41
CA THR A 418 -10.94 35.46 10.01
C THR A 418 -11.17 35.13 8.53
N PHE A 419 -11.89 35.99 7.79
CA PHE A 419 -12.11 35.85 6.36
C PHE A 419 -10.90 36.31 5.56
N THR A 420 -9.78 35.65 5.75
CA THR A 420 -8.51 35.97 5.09
C THR A 420 -7.77 34.70 4.67
N GLU A 421 -6.97 34.80 3.61
CA GLU A 421 -6.18 33.70 3.04
C GLU A 421 -5.36 32.94 4.09
N LYS A 422 -4.70 33.67 4.99
CA LYS A 422 -3.86 33.07 6.05
C LYS A 422 -4.66 32.20 7.01
N HIS A 423 -5.87 32.62 7.38
CA HIS A 423 -6.72 31.85 8.28
C HIS A 423 -7.29 30.61 7.59
N PHE A 424 -7.74 30.71 6.34
CA PHE A 424 -8.17 29.54 5.58
C PHE A 424 -7.04 28.53 5.39
N ALA A 425 -5.83 28.99 5.03
CA ALA A 425 -4.68 28.11 4.87
C ALA A 425 -4.35 27.35 6.16
N ARG A 426 -4.31 28.05 7.30
CA ARG A 426 -4.00 27.42 8.60
C ARG A 426 -5.13 26.53 9.10
N ALA A 427 -6.37 27.01 9.09
CA ALA A 427 -7.55 26.25 9.51
C ALA A 427 -7.70 24.95 8.73
N THR A 428 -7.29 24.93 7.46
CA THR A 428 -7.29 23.70 6.65
C THR A 428 -6.25 22.70 7.15
N MET A 429 -4.99 23.10 7.36
CA MET A 429 -3.97 22.20 7.93
C MET A 429 -4.38 21.67 9.31
N GLU A 430 -4.89 22.54 10.17
CA GLU A 430 -5.34 22.20 11.52
C GLU A 430 -6.55 21.25 11.45
N GLY A 431 -7.55 21.56 10.63
CA GLY A 431 -8.80 20.79 10.51
C GLY A 431 -8.58 19.36 10.04
N VAL A 432 -7.75 19.18 9.02
CA VAL A 432 -7.42 17.81 8.53
C VAL A 432 -6.59 17.03 9.55
N THR A 433 -5.67 17.72 10.27
CA THR A 433 -4.87 17.07 11.32
C THR A 433 -5.75 16.63 12.50
N MET A 434 -6.73 17.46 12.88
CA MET A 434 -7.72 17.12 13.90
C MET A 434 -8.65 16.00 13.45
N GLY A 435 -9.02 15.94 12.16
CA GLY A 435 -9.73 14.79 11.57
C GLY A 435 -8.98 13.49 11.79
N MET A 436 -7.67 13.48 11.54
CA MET A 436 -6.82 12.33 11.83
C MET A 436 -6.70 12.06 13.33
N ASN A 437 -6.59 13.13 14.16
CA ASN A 437 -6.50 12.97 15.61
C ASN A 437 -7.78 12.39 16.24
N TYR A 438 -8.95 12.60 15.64
CA TYR A 438 -10.16 11.89 16.08
C TYR A 438 -9.90 10.37 16.16
N GLY A 439 -9.31 9.80 15.13
CA GLY A 439 -8.97 8.38 15.10
C GLY A 439 -7.86 8.02 16.07
N LEU A 440 -6.82 8.84 16.23
CA LEU A 440 -5.75 8.61 17.20
C LEU A 440 -6.29 8.64 18.64
N ARG A 441 -7.19 9.60 18.96
CA ARG A 441 -7.91 9.63 20.26
C ARG A 441 -8.74 8.35 20.45
N ARG A 442 -9.34 7.80 19.37
CA ARG A 442 -10.05 6.53 19.42
C ARG A 442 -9.12 5.36 19.73
N LEU A 443 -7.95 5.28 19.06
CA LEU A 443 -6.91 4.29 19.34
C LEU A 443 -6.43 4.39 20.80
N LYS A 444 -6.20 5.60 21.31
CA LYS A 444 -5.83 5.84 22.72
C LYS A 444 -6.89 5.27 23.68
N LYS A 445 -8.19 5.49 23.39
CA LYS A 445 -9.31 4.93 24.19
C LYS A 445 -9.37 3.39 24.14
N LEU A 446 -8.87 2.77 23.06
CA LEU A 446 -8.78 1.31 22.91
C LEU A 446 -7.48 0.73 23.49
N GLY A 447 -6.66 1.55 24.17
CA GLY A 447 -5.49 1.13 24.92
C GLY A 447 -4.15 1.29 24.21
N ILE A 448 -4.10 1.88 23.01
CA ILE A 448 -2.85 2.25 22.35
C ILE A 448 -2.25 3.45 23.08
N LYS A 449 -0.95 3.39 23.39
CA LYS A 449 -0.20 4.45 24.09
C LYS A 449 0.90 4.98 23.16
N PRO A 450 0.61 5.97 22.30
CA PRO A 450 1.63 6.54 21.40
C PRO A 450 2.73 7.23 22.20
N THR A 451 3.98 6.90 21.91
CA THR A 451 5.16 7.63 22.41
C THR A 451 5.84 8.42 21.30
N GLN A 452 5.71 7.95 20.06
CA GLN A 452 6.32 8.58 18.90
C GLN A 452 5.41 8.41 17.67
N ILE A 453 5.22 9.51 16.91
CA ILE A 453 4.53 9.51 15.63
C ILE A 453 5.56 9.56 14.50
N ARG A 454 5.58 8.57 13.64
CA ARG A 454 6.39 8.55 12.41
C ARG A 454 5.54 9.06 11.26
N ALA A 455 5.79 10.31 10.88
CA ALA A 455 5.02 10.99 9.82
C ALA A 455 5.59 10.65 8.44
N THR A 456 4.69 10.31 7.50
CA THR A 456 4.99 10.02 6.10
C THR A 456 4.02 10.76 5.17
N GLY A 457 4.24 10.63 3.85
CA GLY A 457 3.43 11.32 2.84
C GLY A 457 3.81 12.79 2.64
N GLY A 458 3.17 13.44 1.67
CA GLY A 458 3.50 14.82 1.26
C GLY A 458 3.39 15.84 2.38
N GLY A 459 2.37 15.72 3.23
CA GLY A 459 2.17 16.64 4.37
C GLY A 459 3.30 16.63 5.39
N SER A 460 4.03 15.51 5.53
CA SER A 460 5.17 15.42 6.46
C SER A 460 6.38 16.25 6.04
N GLN A 461 6.43 16.74 4.80
CA GLN A 461 7.53 17.57 4.31
C GLN A 461 7.49 19.01 4.85
N SER A 462 6.31 19.52 5.20
CA SER A 462 6.12 20.86 5.75
C SER A 462 6.57 20.94 7.21
N LYS A 463 7.49 21.84 7.53
CA LYS A 463 7.94 22.09 8.91
C LYS A 463 6.80 22.60 9.80
N LEU A 464 5.97 23.51 9.27
CA LEU A 464 4.81 24.01 10.00
C LEU A 464 3.82 22.89 10.29
N TRP A 465 3.53 22.04 9.30
CA TRP A 465 2.56 20.97 9.48
C TRP A 465 3.05 19.91 10.47
N ARG A 466 4.36 19.59 10.48
CA ARG A 466 4.92 18.71 11.52
C ARG A 466 4.74 19.29 12.93
N GLN A 467 4.85 20.63 13.12
CA GLN A 467 4.55 21.25 14.40
C GLN A 467 3.07 21.12 14.75
N ILE A 468 2.16 21.41 13.81
CA ILE A 468 0.72 21.22 14.00
C ILE A 468 0.42 19.75 14.37
N MET A 469 1.05 18.79 13.69
CA MET A 469 0.90 17.36 14.03
C MET A 469 1.37 17.08 15.46
N ALA A 470 2.55 17.55 15.85
CA ALA A 470 3.08 17.32 17.18
C ALA A 470 2.16 17.87 18.27
N ASP A 471 1.67 19.10 18.07
CA ASP A 471 0.79 19.79 19.02
C ASP A 471 -0.61 19.15 19.10
N VAL A 472 -1.23 18.85 17.96
CA VAL A 472 -2.57 18.22 17.88
C VAL A 472 -2.56 16.79 18.42
N PHE A 473 -1.53 16.01 18.10
CA PHE A 473 -1.41 14.62 18.58
C PHE A 473 -0.93 14.53 20.02
N ASN A 474 -0.36 15.63 20.54
CA ASN A 474 0.38 15.68 21.80
C ASN A 474 1.38 14.53 21.91
N ALA A 475 2.30 14.49 20.94
CA ALA A 475 3.31 13.45 20.82
C ALA A 475 4.47 13.91 19.94
N GLN A 476 5.67 13.39 20.20
CA GLN A 476 6.83 13.61 19.33
C GLN A 476 6.55 13.15 17.91
N VAL A 477 6.83 14.01 16.92
CA VAL A 477 6.73 13.69 15.49
C VAL A 477 8.12 13.60 14.88
N VAL A 478 8.40 12.52 14.15
CA VAL A 478 9.65 12.30 13.43
C VAL A 478 9.39 11.89 11.99
N THR A 479 10.32 12.19 11.10
CA THR A 479 10.31 11.74 9.70
C THR A 479 11.40 10.69 9.46
N LEU A 480 11.37 10.05 8.29
CA LEU A 480 12.32 9.00 7.90
C LEU A 480 13.29 9.52 6.84
N LYS A 481 14.52 8.98 6.84
CA LYS A 481 15.50 9.27 5.79
C LYS A 481 15.17 8.60 4.46
N VAL A 482 14.51 7.45 4.49
CA VAL A 482 14.03 6.71 3.30
C VAL A 482 12.52 6.86 3.25
N GLY A 483 12.02 7.48 2.20
CA GLY A 483 10.58 7.77 2.04
C GLY A 483 9.76 6.59 1.50
N GLU A 484 10.40 5.49 1.09
CA GLU A 484 9.78 4.37 0.39
C GLU A 484 9.23 3.30 1.36
N GLY A 485 8.25 3.67 2.17
CA GLY A 485 7.77 2.89 3.31
C GLY A 485 7.41 1.43 2.98
N ALA A 486 6.48 1.17 2.06
CA ALA A 486 5.96 -0.17 1.80
C ALA A 486 6.96 -1.07 1.03
N ALA A 487 7.58 -0.58 -0.03
CA ALA A 487 8.61 -1.33 -0.75
C ALA A 487 9.84 -1.63 0.12
N TYR A 488 10.25 -0.67 0.94
CA TYR A 488 11.35 -0.88 1.87
C TYR A 488 10.98 -1.88 2.97
N GLY A 489 9.77 -1.80 3.51
CA GLY A 489 9.24 -2.76 4.46
C GLY A 489 9.21 -4.19 3.91
N ALA A 490 8.79 -4.35 2.65
CA ALA A 490 8.82 -5.64 1.97
C ALA A 490 10.26 -6.18 1.82
N ALA A 491 11.25 -5.32 1.52
CA ALA A 491 12.66 -5.72 1.49
C ALA A 491 13.17 -6.16 2.88
N LEU A 492 12.78 -5.46 3.95
CA LEU A 492 13.16 -5.84 5.32
C LEU A 492 12.48 -7.13 5.77
N GLN A 493 11.22 -7.38 5.37
CA GLN A 493 10.56 -8.66 5.64
C GLN A 493 11.22 -9.79 4.83
N ALA A 494 11.63 -9.53 3.59
CA ALA A 494 12.39 -10.50 2.79
C ALA A 494 13.70 -10.90 3.48
N LEU A 495 14.42 -9.92 4.03
CA LEU A 495 15.63 -10.17 4.82
C LEU A 495 15.33 -10.99 6.08
N TRP A 496 14.25 -10.67 6.79
CA TRP A 496 13.81 -11.42 7.96
C TRP A 496 13.51 -12.89 7.64
N SER A 497 12.73 -13.12 6.58
CA SER A 497 12.42 -14.47 6.10
C SER A 497 13.68 -15.22 5.66
N LEU A 498 14.62 -14.55 4.99
CA LEU A 498 15.90 -15.13 4.58
C LEU A 498 16.73 -15.59 5.79
N ARG A 499 16.86 -14.74 6.83
CA ARG A 499 17.61 -15.07 8.05
C ARG A 499 16.98 -16.26 8.80
N ASN A 500 15.65 -16.23 8.96
CA ASN A 500 14.94 -17.35 9.58
C ASN A 500 15.12 -18.66 8.82
N ASN A 501 15.10 -18.65 7.49
CA ASN A 501 15.38 -19.82 6.65
C ASN A 501 16.83 -20.31 6.77
N GLN A 502 17.77 -19.45 7.13
CA GLN A 502 19.17 -19.76 7.39
C GLN A 502 19.40 -20.26 8.83
N GLY A 503 18.39 -20.18 9.70
CA GLY A 503 18.46 -20.60 11.11
C GLY A 503 18.85 -19.49 12.09
N ASP A 504 19.00 -18.25 11.62
CA ASP A 504 19.51 -17.11 12.43
C ASP A 504 18.47 -16.54 13.40
N ARG A 505 17.27 -16.99 13.49
CA ARG A 505 16.18 -16.61 14.43
C ARG A 505 16.20 -15.16 14.93
N VAL A 506 16.41 -14.20 14.02
CA VAL A 506 16.40 -12.77 14.35
C VAL A 506 14.96 -12.25 14.45
N GLY A 507 14.70 -11.28 15.33
CA GLY A 507 13.44 -10.57 15.40
C GLY A 507 13.34 -9.50 14.31
N ILE A 508 12.12 -9.25 13.79
CA ILE A 508 11.90 -8.16 12.81
C ILE A 508 12.26 -6.80 13.41
N GLU A 509 12.11 -6.61 14.72
CA GLU A 509 12.49 -5.40 15.44
C GLU A 509 13.99 -5.14 15.39
N GLU A 510 14.80 -6.17 15.46
CA GLU A 510 16.24 -6.05 15.35
C GLU A 510 16.63 -5.52 13.96
N ILE A 511 16.01 -6.08 12.91
CA ILE A 511 16.21 -5.63 11.52
C ILE A 511 15.76 -4.19 11.36
N THR A 512 14.55 -3.84 11.81
CA THR A 512 14.01 -2.48 11.65
C THR A 512 14.80 -1.45 12.48
N ASN A 513 15.19 -1.76 13.69
CA ASN A 513 16.03 -0.88 14.52
C ASN A 513 17.40 -0.65 13.91
N ARG A 514 17.95 -1.64 13.22
CA ARG A 514 19.23 -1.52 12.52
C ARG A 514 19.14 -0.69 11.25
N PHE A 515 18.09 -0.84 10.46
CA PHE A 515 18.03 -0.32 9.08
C PHE A 515 17.11 0.88 8.88
N VAL A 516 16.02 1.01 9.65
CA VAL A 516 15.14 2.17 9.54
C VAL A 516 15.80 3.39 10.19
N ARG A 517 16.10 4.38 9.39
CA ARG A 517 16.81 5.60 9.80
C ARG A 517 15.85 6.76 9.96
N LEU A 518 15.74 7.27 11.18
CA LEU A 518 14.96 8.48 11.48
C LEU A 518 15.77 9.73 11.12
N ASN A 519 15.07 10.75 10.64
CA ASN A 519 15.66 12.07 10.43
C ASN A 519 15.64 12.87 11.74
N LYS A 520 16.64 12.65 12.58
CA LYS A 520 16.73 13.29 13.91
C LYS A 520 16.70 14.82 13.86
N ARG A 521 17.12 15.45 12.74
CA ARG A 521 17.09 16.93 12.56
C ARG A 521 15.69 17.47 12.37
N GLU A 522 14.74 16.63 11.99
CA GLU A 522 13.32 16.97 11.77
C GLU A 522 12.41 16.47 12.90
N THR A 523 13.00 16.03 14.01
CA THR A 523 12.23 15.72 15.21
C THR A 523 11.53 16.97 15.71
N THR A 524 10.22 16.86 15.95
CA THR A 524 9.39 17.96 16.39
C THR A 524 8.68 17.56 17.67
N GLU A 525 8.91 18.34 18.74
CA GLU A 525 8.25 18.15 20.03
C GLU A 525 6.97 18.98 20.12
N PRO A 526 5.95 18.51 20.86
CA PRO A 526 4.74 19.29 21.10
C PRO A 526 5.02 20.52 21.98
N ASN A 527 4.38 21.64 21.65
CA ASN A 527 4.35 22.83 22.50
C ASN A 527 3.15 22.75 23.43
N ALA A 528 3.36 22.81 24.74
CA ALA A 528 2.32 22.61 25.75
C ALA A 528 1.16 23.65 25.66
N GLU A 529 1.47 24.91 25.33
CA GLU A 529 0.46 25.97 25.16
C GLU A 529 -0.42 25.65 23.94
N ASN A 530 0.20 25.30 22.81
CA ASN A 530 -0.52 24.95 21.58
C ASN A 530 -1.38 23.70 21.79
N VAL A 531 -0.87 22.69 22.51
CA VAL A 531 -1.61 21.47 22.85
C VAL A 531 -2.92 21.82 23.56
N SER A 532 -2.89 22.74 24.54
CA SER A 532 -4.10 23.17 25.25
C SER A 532 -5.12 23.79 24.30
N ILE A 533 -4.68 24.73 23.45
CA ILE A 533 -5.54 25.39 22.45
C ILE A 533 -6.17 24.34 21.52
N TYR A 534 -5.36 23.40 20.99
CA TYR A 534 -5.85 22.39 20.06
C TYR A 534 -6.77 21.35 20.72
N GLN A 535 -6.67 21.12 22.04
CA GLN A 535 -7.64 20.28 22.75
C GLN A 535 -9.05 20.90 22.72
N ASP A 536 -9.17 22.20 23.01
CA ASP A 536 -10.44 22.91 22.98
C ASP A 536 -11.04 22.98 21.57
N VAL A 537 -10.21 23.28 20.56
CA VAL A 537 -10.64 23.30 19.15
C VAL A 537 -11.08 21.92 18.68
N GLN A 538 -10.36 20.86 19.05
CA GLN A 538 -10.70 19.47 18.72
C GLN A 538 -12.03 19.05 19.35
N ASP A 539 -12.31 19.44 20.58
CA ASP A 539 -13.56 19.10 21.26
C ASP A 539 -14.75 19.81 20.62
N LEU A 540 -14.58 21.07 20.21
CA LEU A 540 -15.59 21.79 19.43
C LEU A 540 -15.79 21.17 18.05
N GLN A 541 -14.72 20.82 17.33
CA GLN A 541 -14.80 20.13 16.03
C GLN A 541 -15.58 18.80 16.16
N SER A 542 -15.33 18.04 17.22
CA SER A 542 -16.01 16.76 17.47
C SER A 542 -17.51 16.95 17.75
N LYS A 543 -17.88 18.03 18.48
CA LYS A 543 -19.28 18.40 18.71
C LYS A 543 -19.97 18.80 17.40
N LEU A 544 -19.34 19.67 16.61
CA LEU A 544 -19.86 20.09 15.30
C LEU A 544 -20.06 18.90 14.36
N SER A 545 -19.07 18.01 14.27
CA SER A 545 -19.17 16.78 13.47
C SER A 545 -20.39 15.92 13.84
N THR A 546 -20.75 15.88 15.13
CA THR A 546 -21.92 15.15 15.61
C THR A 546 -23.21 15.91 15.32
N SER A 547 -23.25 17.21 15.61
CA SER A 547 -24.45 18.04 15.48
C SER A 547 -24.90 18.26 14.03
N LEU A 548 -23.96 18.25 13.08
CA LEU A 548 -24.26 18.48 11.67
C LEU A 548 -24.69 17.22 10.90
N ARG A 549 -24.73 16.05 11.52
CA ARG A 549 -25.03 14.79 10.80
C ARG A 549 -26.37 14.80 10.07
N SER A 550 -27.43 15.30 10.72
CA SER A 550 -28.75 15.44 10.09
C SER A 550 -28.75 16.43 8.94
N SER A 551 -28.01 17.54 9.11
CA SER A 551 -27.86 18.55 8.05
C SER A 551 -27.08 18.01 6.84
N PHE A 552 -26.06 17.20 7.04
CA PHE A 552 -25.35 16.52 5.95
C PHE A 552 -26.28 15.57 5.17
N GLN A 553 -27.13 14.81 5.87
CA GLN A 553 -28.10 13.93 5.21
C GLN A 553 -29.13 14.71 4.38
N LEU A 554 -29.63 15.82 4.90
CA LEU A 554 -30.53 16.72 4.15
C LEU A 554 -29.82 17.33 2.94
N HIS A 555 -28.62 17.85 3.12
CA HIS A 555 -27.82 18.40 2.02
C HIS A 555 -27.55 17.36 0.92
N ARG A 556 -27.22 16.12 1.29
CA ARG A 556 -27.01 15.03 0.32
C ARG A 556 -28.28 14.73 -0.50
N LYS A 557 -29.46 14.81 0.10
CA LYS A 557 -30.72 14.67 -0.63
C LYS A 557 -30.90 15.79 -1.64
N LEU A 558 -30.69 17.05 -1.23
CA LEU A 558 -30.81 18.20 -2.12
C LEU A 558 -29.93 18.07 -3.37
N ILE A 559 -28.64 17.77 -3.22
CA ILE A 559 -27.73 17.66 -4.37
C ILE A 559 -27.94 16.41 -5.24
N ASN A 560 -28.61 15.37 -4.73
CA ASN A 560 -28.97 14.18 -5.52
C ASN A 560 -30.33 14.34 -6.23
N GLU A 561 -31.24 15.15 -5.68
CA GLU A 561 -32.51 15.50 -6.30
C GLU A 561 -32.33 16.53 -7.43
N ASP A 562 -31.29 17.37 -7.35
CA ASP A 562 -30.97 18.40 -8.38
C ASP A 562 -30.33 17.81 -9.66
N ASN A 563 -30.05 16.51 -9.76
CA ASN A 563 -29.74 15.86 -11.05
C ASN A 563 -30.94 15.76 -12.00
N CYS A 564 -32.04 16.47 -11.70
CA CYS A 564 -33.21 16.66 -12.55
C CYS A 564 -33.31 18.07 -13.17
N PHE A 565 -32.21 18.87 -13.16
CA PHE A 565 -32.15 20.14 -13.88
C PHE A 565 -31.15 20.10 -15.04
#